data_6640aed735779e6e0a2efd2019be90f5
#
_entry.id   6640aed735779e6e0a2efd2019be90f5
#
_cell.length_a   1.000
_cell.length_b   1.000
_cell.length_c   1.000
_cell.angle_alpha   90.00
_cell.angle_beta   90.00
_cell.angle_gamma   90.00
#
_symmetry.space_group_name_H-M   'P 1'
#
loop_
_entity.id
_entity.type
_entity.pdbx_description
1 polymer ?
#
loop_
_entity_poly.entity_id
_entity_poly.type
_entity_poly.pdbx_seq_one_letter_code
_entity_poly.pdbx_strand_id
1 'polypeptide(L)'
;TAIVMSLIVSLTVTPMMCAYMDFTVNEDQNWLMRWSRRTFESMQDFYRRTLHWSLDNPKTIMAILFVTIALNFYLMGIVPKGFFPDQDNGTLQGGIRGDQSISFQSMQKKFQQFVDIIKSDPAVATVGGFAGGQASNTGNVYVTLKPPRERGLSSVEVIDRLRPRLEKVAGARLFLFPGGQIRAGGRQGNGNYQYTILGDTLEDLNEWVPKITAALQDVPELEDVNSDQSDKGLEIDLKIDRATAARLGLTAAQIDNTLYDAFGQ
;
A
#
# COMPACT_ATOMS: atom_id res chain seq x y z
N THR A 1 -10.72 32.89 -8.73
CA THR A 1 -10.15 34.25 -8.97
C THR A 1 -8.93 34.16 -9.89
N ALA A 2 -7.93 33.32 -9.65
CA ALA A 2 -6.71 33.19 -10.47
C ALA A 2 -7.00 32.87 -11.96
N ILE A 3 -7.93 31.95 -12.23
CA ILE A 3 -8.32 31.57 -13.60
C ILE A 3 -8.96 32.71 -14.35
N VAL A 4 -9.81 33.51 -13.70
CA VAL A 4 -10.47 34.66 -14.32
C VAL A 4 -9.45 35.76 -14.62
N MET A 5 -8.51 36.02 -13.71
CA MET A 5 -7.41 36.98 -13.94
C MET A 5 -6.51 36.51 -15.10
N SER A 6 -6.14 35.25 -15.15
CA SER A 6 -5.36 34.67 -16.24
C SER A 6 -6.09 34.81 -17.58
N LEU A 7 -7.40 34.59 -17.62
CA LEU A 7 -8.23 34.73 -18.81
C LEU A 7 -8.25 36.19 -19.30
N ILE A 8 -8.48 37.16 -18.40
CA ILE A 8 -8.49 38.59 -18.73
C ILE A 8 -7.13 39.02 -19.27
N VAL A 9 -6.04 38.66 -18.59
CA VAL A 9 -4.68 38.97 -19.01
C VAL A 9 -4.38 38.36 -20.38
N SER A 10 -4.73 37.12 -20.61
CA SER A 10 -4.51 36.43 -21.88
C SER A 10 -5.30 37.08 -23.04
N LEU A 11 -6.54 37.45 -22.80
CA LEU A 11 -7.39 38.05 -23.84
C LEU A 11 -7.10 39.56 -24.11
N THR A 12 -6.46 40.24 -23.18
CA THR A 12 -6.16 41.68 -23.32
C THR A 12 -4.71 41.94 -23.68
N VAL A 13 -3.76 41.36 -22.93
CA VAL A 13 -2.32 41.64 -23.09
C VAL A 13 -1.77 41.02 -24.36
N THR A 14 -2.16 39.77 -24.68
CA THR A 14 -1.65 39.10 -25.89
C THR A 14 -2.03 39.83 -27.20
N PRO A 15 -3.30 40.19 -27.45
CA PRO A 15 -3.64 41.00 -28.64
C PRO A 15 -3.00 42.36 -28.65
N MET A 16 -2.90 43.00 -27.48
CA MET A 16 -2.24 44.31 -27.37
C MET A 16 -0.75 44.22 -27.72
N MET A 17 -0.02 43.24 -27.19
CA MET A 17 1.37 43.05 -27.55
C MET A 17 1.54 42.77 -29.05
N CYS A 18 0.67 41.93 -29.63
CA CYS A 18 0.69 41.66 -31.07
C CYS A 18 0.45 42.90 -31.91
N ALA A 19 -0.36 43.88 -31.44
CA ALA A 19 -0.63 45.10 -32.14
C ALA A 19 0.55 46.10 -32.09
N TYR A 20 1.37 46.04 -31.04
CA TYR A 20 2.53 46.95 -30.86
C TYR A 20 3.86 46.32 -31.36
N MET A 21 3.92 45.04 -31.58
CA MET A 21 5.09 44.36 -32.11
C MET A 21 5.06 44.38 -33.64
N ASP A 22 6.02 45.06 -34.24
CA ASP A 22 6.17 45.08 -35.69
C ASP A 22 6.75 43.72 -36.17
N PHE A 23 5.87 42.86 -36.62
CA PHE A 23 6.25 41.55 -37.17
C PHE A 23 6.67 41.64 -38.65
N THR A 24 7.52 42.62 -38.98
CA THR A 24 8.15 42.60 -40.29
C THR A 24 9.16 41.46 -40.34
N VAL A 25 8.68 40.30 -40.80
CA VAL A 25 9.52 39.14 -41.01
C VAL A 25 10.41 39.43 -42.22
N ASN A 26 11.67 39.74 -41.94
CA ASN A 26 12.69 39.87 -42.98
C ASN A 26 12.97 38.41 -43.51
N GLU A 27 12.47 38.13 -44.72
CA GLU A 27 12.37 36.78 -45.26
C GLU A 27 13.73 36.06 -45.51
N ASP A 28 14.88 36.77 -45.36
CA ASP A 28 16.12 36.28 -45.90
C ASP A 28 17.24 35.84 -44.91
N GLN A 29 16.96 35.81 -43.62
CA GLN A 29 18.08 35.87 -42.69
C GLN A 29 18.53 34.60 -41.98
N ASN A 30 17.81 33.47 -41.90
CA ASN A 30 18.36 32.30 -41.18
C ASN A 30 17.86 30.97 -41.72
N TRP A 31 18.77 30.02 -41.97
CA TRP A 31 18.46 28.62 -42.29
C TRP A 31 17.52 27.95 -41.27
N LEU A 32 17.67 28.23 -39.98
CA LEU A 32 16.82 27.78 -38.91
C LEU A 32 15.36 28.29 -39.05
N MET A 33 15.16 29.57 -39.43
CA MET A 33 13.83 30.10 -39.64
C MET A 33 13.14 29.50 -40.87
N ARG A 34 13.88 29.24 -41.95
CA ARG A 34 13.36 28.54 -43.12
C ARG A 34 12.96 27.09 -42.83
N TRP A 35 13.75 26.39 -42.01
CA TRP A 35 13.41 25.03 -41.57
C TRP A 35 12.18 25.02 -40.67
N SER A 36 12.13 25.89 -39.67
CA SER A 36 10.98 26.05 -38.77
C SER A 36 9.70 26.39 -39.53
N ARG A 37 9.78 27.34 -40.50
CA ARG A 37 8.65 27.68 -41.35
C ARG A 37 8.15 26.55 -42.19
N ARG A 38 9.04 25.78 -42.86
CA ARG A 38 8.67 24.61 -43.64
C ARG A 38 7.98 23.53 -42.78
N THR A 39 8.49 23.33 -41.59
CA THR A 39 7.90 22.36 -40.63
C THR A 39 6.49 22.82 -40.22
N PHE A 40 6.33 24.10 -39.94
CA PHE A 40 5.05 24.70 -39.57
C PHE A 40 4.05 24.68 -40.74
N GLU A 41 4.46 25.04 -41.95
CA GLU A 41 3.65 24.95 -43.16
C GLU A 41 3.22 23.52 -43.46
N SER A 42 4.15 22.53 -43.34
CA SER A 42 3.84 21.11 -43.50
C SER A 42 2.81 20.62 -42.46
N MET A 43 2.94 21.05 -41.23
CA MET A 43 1.99 20.72 -40.16
C MET A 43 0.63 21.37 -40.41
N GLN A 44 0.62 22.62 -40.90
CA GLN A 44 -0.61 23.32 -41.26
C GLN A 44 -1.34 22.66 -42.44
N ASP A 45 -0.59 22.25 -43.46
CA ASP A 45 -1.16 21.51 -44.62
C ASP A 45 -1.68 20.16 -44.24
N PHE A 46 -0.98 19.44 -43.36
CA PHE A 46 -1.49 18.19 -42.79
C PHE A 46 -2.79 18.41 -42.03
N TYR A 47 -2.83 19.41 -41.13
CA TYR A 47 -4.04 19.78 -40.41
C TYR A 47 -5.21 20.12 -41.35
N ARG A 48 -4.93 20.96 -42.38
CA ARG A 48 -5.92 21.35 -43.35
C ARG A 48 -6.50 20.13 -44.10
N ARG A 49 -5.65 19.21 -44.53
CA ARG A 49 -6.10 17.97 -45.21
C ARG A 49 -6.96 17.10 -44.31
N THR A 50 -6.51 16.88 -43.10
CA THR A 50 -7.27 16.07 -42.14
C THR A 50 -8.59 16.72 -41.75
N LEU A 51 -8.62 18.03 -41.61
CA LEU A 51 -9.85 18.77 -41.33
C LEU A 51 -10.84 18.68 -42.48
N HIS A 52 -10.41 18.92 -43.74
CA HIS A 52 -11.24 18.75 -44.92
C HIS A 52 -11.79 17.34 -45.04
N TRP A 53 -10.93 16.32 -44.89
CA TRP A 53 -11.36 14.94 -44.91
C TRP A 53 -12.41 14.65 -43.83
N SER A 54 -12.21 15.20 -42.63
CA SER A 54 -13.15 15.04 -41.51
C SER A 54 -14.53 15.67 -41.82
N LEU A 55 -14.53 16.86 -42.41
CA LEU A 55 -15.78 17.54 -42.81
C LEU A 55 -16.49 16.88 -43.99
N ASP A 56 -15.73 16.32 -44.92
CA ASP A 56 -16.27 15.63 -46.08
C ASP A 56 -16.84 14.24 -45.71
N ASN A 57 -16.40 13.66 -44.58
CA ASN A 57 -16.82 12.32 -44.16
C ASN A 57 -17.52 12.32 -42.79
N PRO A 58 -18.62 13.02 -42.58
CA PRO A 58 -19.26 13.16 -41.28
C PRO A 58 -19.74 11.83 -40.71
N LYS A 59 -20.17 10.88 -41.57
CA LYS A 59 -20.63 9.54 -41.16
C LYS A 59 -19.48 8.72 -40.55
N THR A 60 -18.26 8.83 -41.12
CA THR A 60 -17.08 8.15 -40.61
C THR A 60 -16.66 8.70 -39.28
N ILE A 61 -16.68 10.01 -39.11
CA ILE A 61 -16.37 10.67 -37.84
C ILE A 61 -17.39 10.30 -36.76
N MET A 62 -18.67 10.26 -37.10
CA MET A 62 -19.71 9.78 -36.18
C MET A 62 -19.50 8.34 -35.77
N ALA A 63 -19.14 7.46 -36.72
CA ALA A 63 -18.82 6.06 -36.41
C ALA A 63 -17.63 5.94 -35.46
N ILE A 64 -16.54 6.70 -35.69
CA ILE A 64 -15.38 6.73 -34.80
C ILE A 64 -15.78 7.22 -33.40
N LEU A 65 -16.63 8.26 -33.31
CA LEU A 65 -17.13 8.75 -32.04
C LEU A 65 -17.89 7.66 -31.26
N PHE A 66 -18.82 6.98 -31.92
CA PHE A 66 -19.59 5.89 -31.29
C PHE A 66 -18.70 4.73 -30.85
N VAL A 67 -17.73 4.34 -31.69
CA VAL A 67 -16.74 3.30 -31.33
C VAL A 67 -15.90 3.74 -30.12
N THR A 68 -15.47 4.98 -30.07
CA THR A 68 -14.71 5.52 -28.95
C THR A 68 -15.52 5.52 -27.65
N ILE A 69 -16.80 5.91 -27.73
CA ILE A 69 -17.71 5.89 -26.58
C ILE A 69 -17.93 4.43 -26.12
N ALA A 70 -18.22 3.51 -27.03
CA ALA A 70 -18.40 2.10 -26.71
C ALA A 70 -17.13 1.50 -26.08
N LEU A 71 -15.97 1.82 -26.62
CA LEU A 71 -14.66 1.39 -26.08
C LEU A 71 -14.44 1.94 -24.68
N ASN A 72 -14.83 3.19 -24.40
CA ASN A 72 -14.73 3.77 -23.06
C ASN A 72 -15.57 2.98 -22.04
N PHE A 73 -16.84 2.66 -22.37
CA PHE A 73 -17.69 1.86 -21.50
C PHE A 73 -17.15 0.45 -21.30
N TYR A 74 -16.62 -0.17 -22.36
CA TYR A 74 -15.98 -1.48 -22.30
C TYR A 74 -14.75 -1.47 -21.37
N LEU A 75 -13.84 -0.51 -21.55
CA LEU A 75 -12.66 -0.37 -20.72
C LEU A 75 -13.02 -0.05 -19.27
N MET A 76 -14.04 0.78 -19.05
CA MET A 76 -14.52 1.10 -17.69
C MET A 76 -15.02 -0.15 -16.94
N GLY A 77 -15.50 -1.18 -17.67
CA GLY A 77 -15.90 -2.47 -17.09
C GLY A 77 -14.74 -3.39 -16.75
N ILE A 78 -13.68 -3.37 -17.56
CA ILE A 78 -12.55 -4.32 -17.46
C ILE A 78 -11.43 -3.78 -16.56
N VAL A 79 -11.20 -2.46 -16.56
CA VAL A 79 -10.11 -1.87 -15.76
C VAL A 79 -10.35 -2.12 -14.27
N PRO A 80 -9.40 -2.75 -13.56
CA PRO A 80 -9.51 -2.96 -12.12
C PRO A 80 -9.70 -1.63 -11.40
N LYS A 81 -10.76 -1.52 -10.60
CA LYS A 81 -11.08 -0.31 -9.85
C LYS A 81 -10.43 -0.40 -8.48
N GLY A 82 -9.16 0.00 -8.38
CA GLY A 82 -8.45 0.17 -7.13
C GLY A 82 -8.42 1.64 -6.70
N PHE A 83 -8.50 1.90 -5.39
CA PHE A 83 -8.39 3.27 -4.86
C PHE A 83 -6.98 3.84 -5.06
N PHE A 84 -5.97 3.01 -4.92
CA PHE A 84 -4.59 3.29 -5.29
C PHE A 84 -4.05 2.15 -6.14
N PRO A 85 -3.38 2.44 -7.27
CA PRO A 85 -2.70 1.40 -8.04
C PRO A 85 -1.52 0.85 -7.24
N ASP A 86 -1.34 -0.46 -7.27
CA ASP A 86 -0.19 -1.12 -6.69
C ASP A 86 1.08 -0.66 -7.43
N GLN A 87 1.93 0.07 -6.72
CA GLN A 87 3.21 0.51 -7.26
C GLN A 87 4.29 -0.49 -6.87
N ASP A 88 4.92 -1.09 -7.87
CA ASP A 88 6.08 -1.94 -7.65
C ASP A 88 7.36 -1.10 -7.55
N ASN A 89 7.67 -0.64 -6.36
CA ASN A 89 8.89 0.10 -6.04
C ASN A 89 10.07 -0.80 -5.61
N GLY A 90 9.93 -2.12 -5.77
CA GLY A 90 10.98 -3.08 -5.43
C GLY A 90 11.17 -3.29 -3.93
N THR A 91 10.22 -2.87 -3.10
CA THR A 91 10.28 -3.09 -1.65
C THR A 91 9.06 -3.86 -1.17
N LEU A 92 9.27 -4.76 -0.20
CA LEU A 92 8.18 -5.41 0.52
C LEU A 92 8.30 -5.05 2.00
N GLN A 93 7.17 -4.98 2.65
CA GLN A 93 7.08 -4.85 4.09
C GLN A 93 6.28 -6.02 4.64
N GLY A 94 6.59 -6.45 5.87
CA GLY A 94 5.86 -7.52 6.50
C GLY A 94 5.76 -7.34 7.99
N GLY A 95 4.60 -7.74 8.54
CA GLY A 95 4.36 -7.86 9.96
C GLY A 95 4.39 -9.32 10.39
N ILE A 96 5.19 -9.65 11.38
CA ILE A 96 5.20 -10.97 12.01
C ILE A 96 4.35 -10.92 13.26
N ARG A 97 3.50 -11.91 13.43
CA ARG A 97 2.74 -12.13 14.65
C ARG A 97 2.94 -13.57 15.11
N GLY A 98 3.52 -13.74 16.28
CA GLY A 98 3.64 -15.00 16.99
C GLY A 98 2.46 -15.26 17.92
N ASP A 99 2.39 -16.46 18.46
CA ASP A 99 1.41 -16.80 19.50
C ASP A 99 1.56 -15.86 20.71
N GLN A 100 0.47 -15.55 21.37
CA GLN A 100 0.46 -14.56 22.46
C GLN A 100 1.35 -14.97 23.64
N SER A 101 1.50 -16.27 23.88
CA SER A 101 2.33 -16.84 24.94
C SER A 101 3.80 -17.09 24.54
N ILE A 102 4.20 -16.69 23.31
CA ILE A 102 5.55 -16.95 22.83
C ILE A 102 6.58 -16.12 23.59
N SER A 103 7.68 -16.74 24.04
CA SER A 103 8.79 -15.99 24.64
C SER A 103 9.55 -15.20 23.58
N PHE A 104 10.20 -14.10 23.99
CA PHE A 104 11.01 -13.28 23.10
C PHE A 104 12.10 -14.11 22.38
N GLN A 105 12.77 -15.02 23.08
CA GLN A 105 13.80 -15.90 22.49
C GLN A 105 13.20 -16.84 21.41
N SER A 106 11.99 -17.34 21.65
CA SER A 106 11.30 -18.17 20.66
C SER A 106 10.85 -17.33 19.47
N MET A 107 10.36 -16.12 19.72
CA MET A 107 9.99 -15.18 18.66
C MET A 107 11.19 -14.81 17.79
N GLN A 108 12.36 -14.57 18.40
CA GLN A 108 13.60 -14.29 17.68
C GLN A 108 14.03 -15.45 16.77
N LYS A 109 13.88 -16.70 17.23
CA LYS A 109 14.14 -17.89 16.40
C LYS A 109 13.17 -17.98 15.22
N LYS A 110 11.89 -17.67 15.42
CA LYS A 110 10.90 -17.62 14.33
C LYS A 110 11.20 -16.52 13.34
N PHE A 111 11.55 -15.34 13.84
CA PHE A 111 12.00 -14.23 13.00
C PHE A 111 13.17 -14.65 12.09
N GLN A 112 14.18 -15.30 12.64
CA GLN A 112 15.32 -15.78 11.86
C GLN A 112 14.91 -16.79 10.79
N GLN A 113 13.99 -17.73 11.11
CA GLN A 113 13.44 -18.69 10.14
C GLN A 113 12.75 -17.98 8.96
N PHE A 114 11.94 -16.94 9.22
CA PHE A 114 11.33 -16.14 8.16
C PHE A 114 12.36 -15.41 7.31
N VAL A 115 13.36 -14.79 7.93
CA VAL A 115 14.45 -14.11 7.23
C VAL A 115 15.21 -15.08 6.30
N ASP A 116 15.52 -16.29 6.79
CA ASP A 116 16.23 -17.30 6.01
C ASP A 116 15.41 -17.79 4.80
N ILE A 117 14.09 -18.00 4.99
CA ILE A 117 13.17 -18.37 3.90
C ILE A 117 13.15 -17.25 2.84
N ILE A 118 12.97 -16.00 3.24
CA ILE A 118 12.90 -14.88 2.32
C ILE A 118 14.24 -14.69 1.59
N LYS A 119 15.34 -14.73 2.31
CA LYS A 119 16.70 -14.59 1.76
C LYS A 119 17.05 -15.67 0.75
N SER A 120 16.45 -16.86 0.86
CA SER A 120 16.65 -17.96 -0.08
C SER A 120 15.99 -17.73 -1.46
N ASP A 121 15.14 -16.72 -1.59
CA ASP A 121 14.46 -16.40 -2.86
C ASP A 121 15.39 -15.61 -3.78
N PRO A 122 15.55 -16.02 -5.06
CA PRO A 122 16.46 -15.38 -6.00
C PRO A 122 16.09 -13.93 -6.36
N ALA A 123 14.82 -13.52 -6.19
CA ALA A 123 14.35 -12.18 -6.45
C ALA A 123 14.70 -11.18 -5.33
N VAL A 124 15.14 -11.68 -4.18
CA VAL A 124 15.45 -10.85 -3.00
C VAL A 124 16.91 -10.37 -3.07
N ALA A 125 17.12 -9.08 -2.83
CA ALA A 125 18.44 -8.47 -2.70
C ALA A 125 18.87 -8.40 -1.23
N THR A 126 18.03 -7.84 -0.37
CA THR A 126 18.32 -7.70 1.07
C THR A 126 17.07 -7.90 1.91
N VAL A 127 17.28 -8.43 3.11
CA VAL A 127 16.23 -8.59 4.13
C VAL A 127 16.74 -8.03 5.44
N GLY A 128 15.93 -7.23 6.10
CA GLY A 128 16.20 -6.71 7.43
C GLY A 128 14.93 -6.59 8.24
N GLY A 129 15.06 -6.41 9.54
CA GLY A 129 13.90 -6.25 10.40
C GLY A 129 14.24 -6.45 11.87
N PHE A 130 13.22 -6.53 12.68
CA PHE A 130 13.37 -6.72 14.13
C PHE A 130 12.19 -7.53 14.69
N ALA A 131 12.48 -8.31 15.73
CA ALA A 131 11.48 -8.97 16.56
C ALA A 131 11.27 -8.15 17.84
N GLY A 132 10.03 -8.07 18.32
CA GLY A 132 9.64 -7.22 19.43
C GLY A 132 9.16 -5.84 18.99
N GLY A 133 9.07 -4.91 19.90
CA GLY A 133 8.55 -3.56 19.72
C GLY A 133 7.40 -3.31 20.68
N GLN A 134 6.19 -3.11 20.18
CA GLN A 134 5.00 -2.88 21.02
C GLN A 134 4.60 -4.11 21.88
N ALA A 135 4.90 -5.31 21.36
CA ALA A 135 4.70 -6.57 22.07
C ALA A 135 5.81 -7.57 21.73
N SER A 136 6.11 -8.47 22.67
CA SER A 136 7.17 -9.49 22.51
C SER A 136 6.88 -10.51 21.41
N ASN A 137 5.61 -10.68 21.04
CA ASN A 137 5.13 -11.62 20.01
C ASN A 137 4.95 -10.98 18.62
N THR A 138 5.43 -9.75 18.43
CA THR A 138 5.35 -9.05 17.14
C THR A 138 6.74 -8.84 16.54
N GLY A 139 6.79 -8.52 15.25
CA GLY A 139 8.00 -8.16 14.55
C GLY A 139 7.71 -7.53 13.21
N ASN A 140 8.70 -6.85 12.65
CA ASN A 140 8.59 -6.26 11.32
C ASN A 140 9.75 -6.69 10.43
N VAL A 141 9.44 -6.97 9.16
CA VAL A 141 10.42 -7.33 8.14
C VAL A 141 10.33 -6.34 6.99
N TYR A 142 11.47 -5.92 6.51
CA TYR A 142 11.64 -5.07 5.35
C TYR A 142 12.50 -5.82 4.34
N VAL A 143 11.98 -5.95 3.13
CA VAL A 143 12.64 -6.70 2.06
C VAL A 143 12.88 -5.75 0.90
N THR A 144 14.09 -5.74 0.38
CA THR A 144 14.41 -5.07 -0.89
C THR A 144 14.58 -6.14 -1.96
N LEU A 145 13.82 -6.01 -3.03
CA LEU A 145 13.89 -6.89 -4.18
C LEU A 145 14.94 -6.40 -5.17
N LYS A 146 15.45 -7.29 -6.00
CA LYS A 146 16.28 -6.94 -7.14
C LYS A 146 15.49 -6.10 -8.15
N PRO A 147 16.17 -5.33 -9.01
CA PRO A 147 15.51 -4.55 -10.06
C PRO A 147 14.57 -5.41 -10.91
N PRO A 148 13.44 -4.87 -11.39
CA PRO A 148 12.45 -5.62 -12.18
C PRO A 148 13.04 -6.34 -13.40
N ARG A 149 14.08 -5.77 -14.03
CA ARG A 149 14.78 -6.38 -15.18
C ARG A 149 15.52 -7.66 -14.83
N GLU A 150 15.99 -7.81 -13.59
CA GLU A 150 16.75 -8.98 -13.13
C GLU A 150 15.83 -10.06 -12.54
N ARG A 151 14.75 -9.67 -11.89
CA ARG A 151 13.84 -10.62 -11.24
C ARG A 151 12.75 -11.15 -12.17
N GLY A 152 12.35 -10.40 -13.22
CA GLY A 152 11.33 -10.80 -14.20
C GLY A 152 9.90 -10.99 -13.66
N LEU A 153 9.67 -10.70 -12.39
CA LEU A 153 8.40 -10.88 -11.65
C LEU A 153 8.02 -9.58 -10.95
N SER A 154 6.72 -9.35 -10.77
CA SER A 154 6.21 -8.26 -9.94
C SER A 154 6.42 -8.54 -8.45
N SER A 155 6.32 -7.52 -7.61
CA SER A 155 6.39 -7.67 -6.16
C SER A 155 5.27 -8.56 -5.61
N VAL A 156 4.08 -8.52 -6.20
CA VAL A 156 2.94 -9.37 -5.82
C VAL A 156 3.24 -10.83 -6.14
N GLU A 157 3.72 -11.15 -7.34
CA GLU A 157 4.09 -12.52 -7.73
C GLU A 157 5.22 -13.11 -6.84
N VAL A 158 6.14 -12.27 -6.36
CA VAL A 158 7.15 -12.71 -5.39
C VAL A 158 6.51 -13.06 -4.04
N ILE A 159 5.55 -12.26 -3.57
CA ILE A 159 4.80 -12.55 -2.34
C ILE A 159 4.05 -13.87 -2.47
N ASP A 160 3.32 -14.08 -3.57
CA ASP A 160 2.54 -15.31 -3.80
C ASP A 160 3.42 -16.56 -3.84
N ARG A 161 4.63 -16.44 -4.40
CA ARG A 161 5.62 -17.52 -4.39
C ARG A 161 6.18 -17.82 -2.99
N LEU A 162 6.36 -16.79 -2.16
CA LEU A 162 6.88 -16.93 -0.79
C LEU A 162 5.82 -17.44 0.17
N ARG A 163 4.55 -17.09 -0.01
CA ARG A 163 3.43 -17.41 0.90
C ARG A 163 3.40 -18.89 1.33
N PRO A 164 3.37 -19.90 0.43
CA PRO A 164 3.28 -21.30 0.85
C PRO A 164 4.51 -21.82 1.60
N ARG A 165 5.65 -21.10 1.51
CA ARG A 165 6.88 -21.42 2.25
C ARG A 165 6.86 -20.79 3.64
N LEU A 166 6.29 -19.60 3.76
CA LEU A 166 6.17 -18.87 5.02
C LEU A 166 5.10 -19.49 5.94
N GLU A 167 4.02 -20.02 5.38
CA GLU A 167 2.96 -20.73 6.13
C GLU A 167 3.43 -22.00 6.85
N LYS A 168 4.55 -22.58 6.42
CA LYS A 168 5.13 -23.79 7.05
C LYS A 168 5.77 -23.50 8.42
N VAL A 169 5.95 -22.24 8.78
CA VAL A 169 6.53 -21.88 10.08
C VAL A 169 5.44 -21.91 11.15
N ALA A 170 5.39 -23.00 11.92
CA ALA A 170 4.41 -23.13 12.99
C ALA A 170 4.66 -22.14 14.16
N GLY A 171 3.60 -21.65 14.80
CA GLY A 171 3.65 -20.79 15.98
C GLY A 171 3.93 -19.31 15.70
N ALA A 172 4.04 -18.92 14.44
CA ALA A 172 4.06 -17.53 14.01
C ALA A 172 3.58 -17.40 12.56
N ARG A 173 3.05 -16.24 12.20
CA ARG A 173 2.64 -15.91 10.83
C ARG A 173 3.33 -14.62 10.38
N LEU A 174 3.73 -14.59 9.12
CA LEU A 174 4.28 -13.40 8.46
C LEU A 174 3.35 -12.99 7.34
N PHE A 175 2.90 -11.74 7.38
CA PHE A 175 2.09 -11.11 6.35
C PHE A 175 2.98 -10.17 5.56
N LEU A 176 3.15 -10.43 4.26
CA LEU A 176 3.94 -9.59 3.34
C LEU A 176 3.01 -8.76 2.46
N PHE A 177 3.41 -7.52 2.20
CA PHE A 177 2.72 -6.62 1.29
C PHE A 177 3.73 -5.73 0.55
N PRO A 178 3.39 -5.23 -0.65
CA PRO A 178 4.24 -4.30 -1.38
C PRO A 178 4.49 -3.04 -0.55
N GLY A 179 5.75 -2.59 -0.50
CA GLY A 179 6.12 -1.37 0.22
C GLY A 179 5.68 -0.12 -0.52
N GLY A 180 5.49 0.98 0.23
CA GLY A 180 5.12 2.28 -0.35
C GLY A 180 3.64 2.46 -0.69
N GLN A 181 2.79 1.49 -0.37
CA GLN A 181 1.34 1.67 -0.49
C GLN A 181 0.84 2.70 0.51
N ILE A 182 0.11 3.70 0.01
CA ILE A 182 -0.60 4.65 0.87
C ILE A 182 -1.85 3.96 1.39
N ARG A 183 -1.86 3.60 2.66
CA ARG A 183 -3.05 3.08 3.34
C ARG A 183 -3.93 4.25 3.75
N ALA A 184 -5.07 4.38 3.11
CA ALA A 184 -6.03 5.42 3.43
C ALA A 184 -6.99 4.91 4.52
N GLY A 185 -6.76 5.32 5.75
CA GLY A 185 -7.67 5.08 6.88
C GLY A 185 -7.47 3.74 7.59
N GLY A 186 -8.05 3.63 8.79
CA GLY A 186 -8.02 2.42 9.61
C GLY A 186 -6.85 2.32 10.59
N ARG A 187 -6.92 1.34 11.50
CA ARG A 187 -5.81 0.96 12.38
C ARG A 187 -4.68 0.36 11.55
N GLN A 188 -3.46 0.47 12.05
CA GLN A 188 -2.31 -0.26 11.48
C GLN A 188 -2.55 -1.77 11.64
N GLY A 189 -3.20 -2.38 10.66
CA GLY A 189 -3.46 -3.80 10.58
C GLY A 189 -2.62 -4.45 9.48
N ASN A 190 -2.53 -5.78 9.49
CA ASN A 190 -1.74 -6.56 8.55
C ASN A 190 -2.45 -6.82 7.20
N GLY A 191 -3.70 -6.35 7.01
CA GLY A 191 -4.50 -6.55 5.80
C GLY A 191 -4.75 -5.26 5.03
N ASN A 192 -4.97 -5.38 3.71
CA ASN A 192 -5.39 -4.28 2.84
C ASN A 192 -6.84 -3.85 3.11
N TYR A 193 -7.67 -4.80 3.52
CA TYR A 193 -9.06 -4.57 3.90
C TYR A 193 -9.23 -4.86 5.38
N GLN A 194 -9.93 -3.97 6.08
CA GLN A 194 -10.17 -4.09 7.51
C GLN A 194 -11.65 -3.99 7.79
N TYR A 195 -12.15 -4.92 8.57
CA TYR A 195 -13.52 -4.93 9.04
C TYR A 195 -13.52 -4.89 10.56
N THR A 196 -14.24 -3.94 11.15
CA THR A 196 -14.34 -3.81 12.61
C THR A 196 -15.64 -4.44 13.09
N ILE A 197 -15.52 -5.44 13.94
CA ILE A 197 -16.64 -6.08 14.61
C ILE A 197 -16.85 -5.38 15.95
N LEU A 198 -18.07 -4.93 16.22
CA LEU A 198 -18.48 -4.33 17.48
C LEU A 198 -19.43 -5.27 18.18
N GLY A 199 -19.24 -5.44 19.47
CA GLY A 199 -20.11 -6.22 20.35
C GLY A 199 -20.39 -5.45 21.66
N ASP A 200 -21.49 -5.75 22.31
CA ASP A 200 -21.88 -5.10 23.55
C ASP A 200 -21.07 -5.63 24.74
N THR A 201 -20.66 -6.88 24.68
CA THR A 201 -19.84 -7.53 25.72
C THR A 201 -18.58 -8.16 25.14
N LEU A 202 -17.57 -8.37 25.99
CA LEU A 202 -16.34 -9.05 25.61
C LEU A 202 -16.60 -10.55 25.36
N GLU A 203 -17.53 -11.14 26.10
CA GLU A 203 -17.94 -12.53 25.94
C GLU A 203 -18.50 -12.79 24.54
N ASP A 204 -19.39 -11.92 24.06
CA ASP A 204 -19.95 -12.00 22.70
C ASP A 204 -18.86 -11.93 21.63
N LEU A 205 -17.92 -11.01 21.80
CA LEU A 205 -16.78 -10.91 20.86
C LEU A 205 -15.92 -12.18 20.89
N ASN A 206 -15.63 -12.74 22.06
CA ASN A 206 -14.85 -13.95 22.21
C ASN A 206 -15.53 -15.18 21.61
N GLU A 207 -16.85 -15.21 21.59
CA GLU A 207 -17.62 -16.27 20.96
C GLU A 207 -17.71 -16.11 19.44
N TRP A 208 -18.03 -14.90 18.96
CA TRP A 208 -18.38 -14.67 17.56
C TRP A 208 -17.18 -14.42 16.64
N VAL A 209 -16.14 -13.74 17.12
CA VAL A 209 -14.98 -13.42 16.27
C VAL A 209 -14.27 -14.65 15.70
N PRO A 210 -14.02 -15.74 16.49
CA PRO A 210 -13.44 -16.95 15.93
C PRO A 210 -14.33 -17.61 14.87
N LYS A 211 -15.67 -17.63 15.10
CA LYS A 211 -16.64 -18.21 14.14
C LYS A 211 -16.66 -17.44 12.83
N ILE A 212 -16.68 -16.10 12.91
CA ILE A 212 -16.65 -15.23 11.72
C ILE A 212 -15.32 -15.39 10.99
N THR A 213 -14.21 -15.39 11.72
CA THR A 213 -12.88 -15.56 11.12
C THR A 213 -12.76 -16.91 10.38
N ALA A 214 -13.25 -18.00 10.98
CA ALA A 214 -13.26 -19.31 10.34
C ALA A 214 -14.13 -19.31 9.08
N ALA A 215 -15.34 -18.74 9.15
CA ALA A 215 -16.23 -18.64 7.99
C ALA A 215 -15.64 -17.80 6.86
N LEU A 216 -14.91 -16.74 7.18
CA LEU A 216 -14.22 -15.90 6.17
C LEU A 216 -13.00 -16.61 5.56
N GLN A 217 -12.32 -17.49 6.31
CA GLN A 217 -11.20 -18.29 5.80
C GLN A 217 -11.64 -19.34 4.77
N ASP A 218 -12.90 -19.77 4.82
CA ASP A 218 -13.49 -20.72 3.86
C ASP A 218 -13.93 -20.04 2.54
N VAL A 219 -13.89 -18.70 2.46
CA VAL A 219 -14.26 -17.94 1.25
C VAL A 219 -13.07 -17.90 0.29
N PRO A 220 -13.19 -18.49 -0.92
CA PRO A 220 -12.04 -18.64 -1.83
C PRO A 220 -11.52 -17.32 -2.42
N GLU A 221 -12.31 -16.25 -2.35
CA GLU A 221 -11.92 -14.91 -2.80
C GLU A 221 -11.11 -14.11 -1.76
N LEU A 222 -11.02 -14.63 -0.52
CA LEU A 222 -10.31 -13.97 0.58
C LEU A 222 -9.03 -14.71 0.91
N GLU A 223 -7.93 -13.99 0.92
CA GLU A 223 -6.62 -14.49 1.32
C GLU A 223 -6.14 -13.80 2.60
N ASP A 224 -5.34 -14.50 3.40
CA ASP A 224 -4.71 -13.97 4.62
C ASP A 224 -5.70 -13.42 5.66
N VAL A 225 -6.88 -14.04 5.80
CA VAL A 225 -7.87 -13.63 6.81
C VAL A 225 -7.31 -13.86 8.20
N ASN A 226 -7.26 -12.79 8.99
CA ASN A 226 -6.81 -12.83 10.38
C ASN A 226 -7.62 -11.87 11.28
N SER A 227 -7.57 -12.13 12.58
CA SER A 227 -8.18 -11.29 13.61
C SER A 227 -7.10 -10.68 14.51
N ASP A 228 -7.36 -9.50 15.04
CA ASP A 228 -6.53 -8.85 16.06
C ASP A 228 -6.93 -9.23 17.49
N GLN A 229 -7.90 -10.14 17.65
CA GLN A 229 -8.32 -10.66 18.96
C GLN A 229 -7.13 -11.27 19.70
N SER A 230 -6.92 -10.84 20.95
CA SER A 230 -5.83 -11.24 21.82
C SER A 230 -6.38 -11.63 23.19
N ASP A 231 -6.87 -12.86 23.30
CA ASP A 231 -7.52 -13.40 24.51
C ASP A 231 -6.82 -14.61 25.13
N LYS A 232 -5.70 -15.07 24.50
CA LYS A 232 -4.97 -16.30 24.91
C LYS A 232 -3.67 -16.02 25.65
N GLY A 233 -3.50 -14.80 26.19
CA GLY A 233 -2.34 -14.47 27.02
C GLY A 233 -2.35 -15.26 28.32
N LEU A 234 -1.16 -15.67 28.78
CA LEU A 234 -1.01 -16.21 30.13
C LEU A 234 -1.12 -15.05 31.12
N GLU A 235 -2.06 -15.14 32.04
CA GLU A 235 -2.22 -14.22 33.15
C GLU A 235 -1.69 -14.86 34.42
N ILE A 236 -1.02 -14.07 35.26
CA ILE A 236 -0.64 -14.44 36.60
C ILE A 236 -1.51 -13.65 37.56
N ASP A 237 -2.47 -14.33 38.22
CA ASP A 237 -3.27 -13.71 39.28
C ASP A 237 -2.50 -13.82 40.61
N LEU A 238 -2.06 -12.67 41.11
CA LEU A 238 -1.33 -12.56 42.36
C LEU A 238 -2.28 -12.28 43.52
N LYS A 239 -2.46 -13.24 44.42
CA LYS A 239 -3.25 -13.10 45.65
C LYS A 239 -2.33 -12.88 46.85
N ILE A 240 -2.34 -11.66 47.38
CA ILE A 240 -1.57 -11.33 48.56
C ILE A 240 -2.28 -11.83 49.81
N ASP A 241 -1.65 -12.72 50.61
CA ASP A 241 -2.10 -13.07 51.95
C ASP A 241 -1.80 -11.92 52.91
N ARG A 242 -2.80 -11.05 53.04
CA ARG A 242 -2.68 -9.83 53.87
C ARG A 242 -2.46 -10.14 55.35
N ALA A 243 -3.00 -11.27 55.86
CA ALA A 243 -2.83 -11.65 57.25
C ALA A 243 -1.41 -12.09 57.54
N THR A 244 -0.80 -12.85 56.68
CA THR A 244 0.60 -13.27 56.81
C THR A 244 1.54 -12.08 56.57
N ALA A 245 1.30 -11.24 55.60
CA ALA A 245 2.09 -10.02 55.33
C ALA A 245 2.09 -9.08 56.57
N ALA A 246 0.95 -8.86 57.18
CA ALA A 246 0.85 -8.03 58.37
C ALA A 246 1.61 -8.61 59.57
N ARG A 247 1.57 -9.94 59.78
CA ARG A 247 2.38 -10.62 60.79
C ARG A 247 3.89 -10.48 60.59
N LEU A 248 4.31 -10.41 59.33
CA LEU A 248 5.71 -10.22 58.95
C LEU A 248 6.11 -8.73 58.90
N GLY A 249 5.21 -7.81 59.18
CA GLY A 249 5.45 -6.37 59.11
C GLY A 249 5.58 -5.83 57.69
N LEU A 250 5.14 -6.59 56.69
CA LEU A 250 5.20 -6.17 55.28
C LEU A 250 3.98 -5.38 54.91
N THR A 251 4.17 -4.24 54.29
CA THR A 251 3.09 -3.42 53.73
C THR A 251 2.76 -3.83 52.29
N ALA A 252 1.56 -3.56 51.86
CA ALA A 252 1.16 -3.83 50.45
C ALA A 252 2.06 -3.06 49.47
N ALA A 253 2.44 -1.83 49.81
CA ALA A 253 3.34 -1.01 49.00
C ALA A 253 4.76 -1.60 48.86
N GLN A 254 5.28 -2.24 49.91
CA GLN A 254 6.58 -2.92 49.82
C GLN A 254 6.51 -4.14 48.89
N ILE A 255 5.44 -4.92 48.99
CA ILE A 255 5.21 -6.07 48.10
C ILE A 255 5.09 -5.60 46.67
N ASP A 256 4.29 -4.56 46.40
CA ASP A 256 4.06 -4.01 45.08
C ASP A 256 5.36 -3.46 44.47
N ASN A 257 6.12 -2.67 45.22
CA ASN A 257 7.45 -2.17 44.76
C ASN A 257 8.42 -3.30 44.43
N THR A 258 8.49 -4.33 45.27
CA THR A 258 9.39 -5.48 45.04
C THR A 258 8.98 -6.25 43.77
N LEU A 259 7.69 -6.41 43.55
CA LEU A 259 7.15 -7.03 42.33
C LEU A 259 7.43 -6.17 41.10
N TYR A 260 7.24 -4.86 41.23
CA TYR A 260 7.54 -3.94 40.15
C TYR A 260 9.04 -3.96 39.80
N ASP A 261 9.92 -3.94 40.77
CA ASP A 261 11.38 -4.01 40.56
C ASP A 261 11.82 -5.35 39.95
N ALA A 262 11.11 -6.44 40.25
CA ALA A 262 11.44 -7.78 39.74
C ALA A 262 10.84 -8.07 38.35
N PHE A 263 9.66 -7.56 38.03
CA PHE A 263 8.83 -7.96 36.87
C PHE A 263 8.29 -6.80 36.05
N GLY A 264 8.32 -5.57 36.60
CA GLY A 264 7.79 -4.37 35.93
C GLY A 264 8.84 -3.73 35.03
N GLN A 265 9.03 -4.28 33.84
CA GLN A 265 9.86 -3.65 32.79
C GLN A 265 9.01 -2.97 31.75
#